data_c66624de73df98766f0138eaa9489c1d
#
_entry.id   c66624de73df98766f0138eaa9489c1d
#
_cell.length_a   1.000
_cell.length_b   1.000
_cell.length_c   1.000
_cell.angle_alpha   90.00
_cell.angle_beta   90.00
_cell.angle_gamma   90.00
#
_symmetry.space_group_name_H-M   'P 1'
#
loop_
_entity.id
_entity.type
_entity.pdbx_description
1 polymer ?
#
loop_
_entity_poly.entity_id
_entity_poly.type
_entity_poly.pdbx_seq_one_letter_code
_entity_poly.pdbx_strand_id
1 'polypeptide(L)'
;AAMVAGRECAGVAFTGSTEVARLIARTLAEKEGPLVPLIAETGGQNTLIADSSALPEQIVRDVVASAFNSAGQRCSALRVLFIQSDIADKVEEMLAGAMQELRVGNPSEIATDVGPVIDEAARGILAAHSRWLDSFATSIHTCSLDEQATAHGTFFAPRAYEIDSLSRLEREVFGPILHIIRWRAEDLDEVCEAIANTGY
;
A
#
# COMPACT_ATOMS: atom_id res chain seq x y z
N ALA A 1 4.71 21.12 14.86
CA ALA A 1 5.89 21.25 15.74
C ALA A 1 5.58 22.13 16.97
N ALA A 2 5.14 23.40 16.83
CA ALA A 2 4.95 24.32 17.96
C ALA A 2 4.00 23.81 19.05
N MET A 3 2.85 23.21 18.69
CA MET A 3 1.89 22.66 19.67
C MET A 3 2.49 21.49 20.48
N VAL A 4 3.23 20.60 19.83
CA VAL A 4 3.86 19.44 20.49
C VAL A 4 4.94 19.87 21.47
N ALA A 5 5.72 20.90 21.14
CA ALA A 5 6.75 21.47 22.00
C ALA A 5 6.19 22.33 23.14
N GLY A 6 4.91 22.75 23.08
CA GLY A 6 4.27 23.59 24.07
C GLY A 6 4.22 22.94 25.46
N ARG A 7 4.39 23.73 26.52
CA ARG A 7 4.37 23.27 27.92
C ARG A 7 3.03 22.60 28.29
N GLU A 8 1.95 23.09 27.72
CA GLU A 8 0.58 22.62 27.95
C GLU A 8 0.26 21.27 27.28
N CYS A 9 1.15 20.75 26.42
CA CYS A 9 0.94 19.47 25.75
C CYS A 9 1.10 18.32 26.76
N ALA A 10 0.00 17.68 27.12
CA ALA A 10 -0.06 16.60 28.10
C ALA A 10 -0.11 15.20 27.47
N GLY A 11 -0.32 15.10 26.16
CA GLY A 11 -0.36 13.85 25.39
C GLY A 11 -0.48 14.13 23.92
N VAL A 12 -0.03 13.18 23.07
CA VAL A 12 -0.18 13.25 21.62
C VAL A 12 -0.77 11.93 21.13
N ALA A 13 -1.89 12.02 20.40
CA ALA A 13 -2.39 10.95 19.55
C ALA A 13 -2.22 11.38 18.10
N PHE A 14 -1.49 10.60 17.31
CA PHE A 14 -1.10 10.94 15.95
C PHE A 14 -1.38 9.78 15.00
N THR A 15 -1.97 10.08 13.85
CA THR A 15 -2.06 9.16 12.71
C THR A 15 -1.41 9.82 11.50
N GLY A 16 -0.47 9.13 10.85
CA GLY A 16 0.24 9.64 9.68
C GLY A 16 1.53 8.90 9.38
N SER A 17 2.49 9.57 8.71
CA SER A 17 3.71 8.89 8.32
C SER A 17 4.64 8.59 9.50
N THR A 18 5.43 7.53 9.37
CA THR A 18 6.43 7.13 10.37
C THR A 18 7.49 8.22 10.59
N GLU A 19 7.86 8.96 9.54
CA GLU A 19 8.82 10.07 9.63
C GLU A 19 8.29 11.19 10.53
N VAL A 20 7.01 11.56 10.37
CA VAL A 20 6.39 12.60 11.22
C VAL A 20 6.21 12.08 12.64
N ALA A 21 5.82 10.82 12.85
CA ALA A 21 5.74 10.22 14.18
C ALA A 21 7.10 10.26 14.91
N ARG A 22 8.18 9.93 14.22
CA ARG A 22 9.56 10.03 14.77
C ARG A 22 9.96 11.45 15.09
N LEU A 23 9.55 12.44 14.27
CA LEU A 23 9.79 13.85 14.56
C LEU A 23 9.04 14.29 15.83
N ILE A 24 7.78 13.88 15.98
CA ILE A 24 6.99 14.14 17.19
C ILE A 24 7.67 13.50 18.41
N ALA A 25 8.08 12.23 18.32
CA ALA A 25 8.76 11.53 19.40
C ALA A 25 10.03 12.25 19.86
N ARG A 26 10.87 12.70 18.92
CA ARG A 26 12.07 13.48 19.23
C ARG A 26 11.73 14.80 19.93
N THR A 27 10.75 15.54 19.39
CA THR A 27 10.30 16.81 19.99
C THR A 27 9.81 16.61 21.43
N LEU A 28 9.09 15.52 21.71
CA LEU A 28 8.62 15.20 23.06
C LEU A 28 9.77 14.77 23.98
N ALA A 29 10.75 14.03 23.47
CA ALA A 29 11.92 13.60 24.25
C ALA A 29 12.83 14.77 24.66
N GLU A 30 12.90 15.82 23.85
CA GLU A 30 13.67 17.04 24.12
C GLU A 30 12.94 18.03 25.04
N LYS A 31 11.66 17.78 25.34
CA LYS A 31 10.82 18.67 26.15
C LYS A 31 11.21 18.57 27.62
N GLU A 32 11.43 19.72 28.27
CA GLU A 32 11.59 19.80 29.71
C GLU A 32 10.27 19.57 30.46
N GLY A 33 10.31 18.94 31.62
CA GLY A 33 9.16 18.71 32.48
C GLY A 33 8.70 17.23 32.48
N PRO A 34 7.42 16.98 32.77
CA PRO A 34 6.90 15.61 32.83
C PRO A 34 6.95 14.91 31.48
N LEU A 35 7.16 13.57 31.50
CA LEU A 35 7.08 12.76 30.29
C LEU A 35 5.68 12.81 29.69
N VAL A 36 5.62 13.03 28.40
CA VAL A 36 4.36 13.15 27.63
C VAL A 36 4.13 11.88 26.82
N PRO A 37 2.99 11.18 27.00
CA PRO A 37 2.70 9.99 26.23
C PRO A 37 2.46 10.30 24.75
N LEU A 38 2.98 9.43 23.89
CA LEU A 38 2.74 9.44 22.44
C LEU A 38 2.05 8.13 22.02
N ILE A 39 0.88 8.25 21.41
CA ILE A 39 0.25 7.17 20.66
C ILE A 39 0.41 7.53 19.19
N ALA A 40 1.12 6.69 18.41
CA ALA A 40 1.39 6.96 17.00
C ALA A 40 0.97 5.75 16.16
N GLU A 41 -0.08 5.96 15.36
CA GLU A 41 -0.55 5.03 14.35
C GLU A 41 0.08 5.43 13.01
N THR A 42 0.90 4.55 12.45
CA THR A 42 1.62 4.82 11.20
C THR A 42 1.28 3.80 10.12
N GLY A 43 1.88 3.93 8.95
CA GLY A 43 1.69 2.99 7.85
C GLY A 43 2.35 1.63 8.09
N GLY A 44 2.28 0.76 7.10
CA GLY A 44 2.81 -0.59 7.15
C GLY A 44 2.96 -1.24 5.77
N GLN A 45 3.76 -2.29 5.71
CA GLN A 45 3.84 -3.19 4.55
C GLN A 45 2.78 -4.30 4.70
N ASN A 46 1.49 -3.89 4.68
CA ASN A 46 0.38 -4.83 4.93
C ASN A 46 0.39 -5.97 3.92
N THR A 47 0.33 -7.19 4.42
CA THR A 47 0.42 -8.40 3.63
C THR A 47 -0.85 -9.24 3.71
N LEU A 48 -1.13 -9.97 2.63
CA LEU A 48 -2.09 -11.07 2.58
C LEU A 48 -1.33 -12.31 2.15
N ILE A 49 -1.48 -13.41 2.87
CA ILE A 49 -0.90 -14.70 2.53
C ILE A 49 -2.04 -15.60 2.04
N ALA A 50 -1.92 -16.11 0.82
CA ALA A 50 -2.88 -17.01 0.21
C ALA A 50 -2.20 -18.34 -0.11
N ASP A 51 -2.73 -19.42 0.46
CA ASP A 51 -2.31 -20.78 0.17
C ASP A 51 -3.24 -21.48 -0.85
N SER A 52 -2.89 -22.69 -1.26
CA SER A 52 -3.64 -23.46 -2.26
C SER A 52 -5.04 -23.91 -1.82
N SER A 53 -5.37 -23.79 -0.53
CA SER A 53 -6.71 -24.11 -0.01
C SER A 53 -7.70 -22.95 -0.17
N ALA A 54 -7.20 -21.74 -0.44
CA ALA A 54 -8.02 -20.55 -0.57
C ALA A 54 -8.77 -20.53 -1.91
N LEU A 55 -9.99 -19.97 -1.91
CA LEU A 55 -10.81 -19.83 -3.11
C LEU A 55 -10.28 -18.66 -3.97
N PRO A 56 -9.82 -18.90 -5.21
CA PRO A 56 -9.23 -17.85 -6.06
C PRO A 56 -10.12 -16.62 -6.25
N GLU A 57 -11.42 -16.83 -6.43
CA GLU A 57 -12.40 -15.75 -6.61
C GLU A 57 -12.49 -14.84 -5.37
N GLN A 58 -12.34 -15.41 -4.19
CA GLN A 58 -12.34 -14.65 -2.94
C GLN A 58 -11.03 -13.90 -2.76
N ILE A 59 -9.89 -14.54 -3.06
CA ILE A 59 -8.58 -13.86 -3.03
C ILE A 59 -8.63 -12.63 -3.91
N VAL A 60 -9.04 -12.76 -5.18
CA VAL A 60 -9.06 -11.66 -6.14
C VAL A 60 -9.98 -10.52 -5.67
N ARG A 61 -11.19 -10.85 -5.21
CA ARG A 61 -12.14 -9.85 -4.69
C ARG A 61 -11.54 -9.08 -3.51
N ASP A 62 -10.98 -9.78 -2.54
CA ASP A 62 -10.47 -9.18 -1.32
C ASP A 62 -9.18 -8.38 -1.57
N VAL A 63 -8.32 -8.85 -2.48
CA VAL A 63 -7.11 -8.14 -2.95
C VAL A 63 -7.48 -6.84 -3.65
N VAL A 64 -8.39 -6.88 -4.64
CA VAL A 64 -8.82 -5.69 -5.38
C VAL A 64 -9.42 -4.65 -4.43
N ALA A 65 -10.33 -5.07 -3.54
CA ALA A 65 -10.95 -4.19 -2.57
C ALA A 65 -9.93 -3.60 -1.58
N SER A 66 -8.97 -4.39 -1.11
CA SER A 66 -8.00 -3.93 -0.13
C SER A 66 -6.90 -3.06 -0.75
N ALA A 67 -6.37 -3.42 -1.92
CA ALA A 67 -5.26 -2.70 -2.55
C ALA A 67 -5.68 -1.40 -3.25
N PHE A 68 -6.88 -1.35 -3.85
CA PHE A 68 -7.25 -0.29 -4.78
C PHE A 68 -8.37 0.62 -4.31
N ASN A 69 -9.25 0.21 -3.38
CA ASN A 69 -10.24 1.12 -2.80
C ASN A 69 -9.56 2.32 -2.15
N SER A 70 -10.16 3.51 -2.27
CA SER A 70 -9.58 4.78 -1.83
C SER A 70 -8.21 5.07 -2.48
N ALA A 71 -7.98 4.58 -3.71
CA ALA A 71 -6.70 4.64 -4.42
C ALA A 71 -5.52 4.08 -3.58
N GLY A 72 -5.76 3.03 -2.78
CA GLY A 72 -4.77 2.44 -1.90
C GLY A 72 -4.27 3.36 -0.78
N GLN A 73 -4.98 4.47 -0.50
CA GLN A 73 -4.55 5.49 0.46
C GLN A 73 -5.16 5.29 1.84
N ARG A 74 -5.08 4.06 2.36
CA ARG A 74 -5.44 3.71 3.75
C ARG A 74 -4.25 3.03 4.42
N CYS A 75 -4.07 3.26 5.73
CA CYS A 75 -3.06 2.56 6.54
C CYS A 75 -3.24 1.04 6.52
N SER A 76 -4.47 0.55 6.29
CA SER A 76 -4.83 -0.87 6.18
C SER A 76 -4.88 -1.40 4.74
N ALA A 77 -4.52 -0.60 3.72
CA ALA A 77 -4.53 -1.06 2.33
C ALA A 77 -3.47 -2.15 2.11
N LEU A 78 -3.83 -3.17 1.34
CA LEU A 78 -2.92 -4.24 0.98
C LEU A 78 -1.76 -3.70 0.12
N ARG A 79 -0.53 -4.04 0.50
CA ARG A 79 0.68 -3.68 -0.25
C ARG A 79 1.32 -4.88 -0.91
N VAL A 80 1.25 -6.04 -0.26
CA VAL A 80 1.92 -7.25 -0.73
C VAL A 80 1.00 -8.45 -0.61
N LEU A 81 0.79 -9.14 -1.73
CA LEU A 81 0.15 -10.44 -1.79
C LEU A 81 1.23 -11.52 -1.86
N PHE A 82 1.34 -12.34 -0.83
CA PHE A 82 2.06 -13.60 -0.91
C PHE A 82 1.11 -14.68 -1.40
N ILE A 83 1.44 -15.30 -2.54
CA ILE A 83 0.59 -16.32 -3.16
C ILE A 83 1.35 -17.61 -3.38
N GLN A 84 0.76 -18.74 -2.94
CA GLN A 84 1.38 -20.05 -3.15
C GLN A 84 1.49 -20.35 -4.63
N SER A 85 2.64 -20.83 -5.06
CA SER A 85 3.00 -21.04 -6.48
C SER A 85 2.00 -21.93 -7.24
N ASP A 86 1.39 -22.91 -6.53
CA ASP A 86 0.43 -23.85 -7.15
C ASP A 86 -0.84 -23.18 -7.70
N ILE A 87 -1.23 -22.03 -7.16
CA ILE A 87 -2.43 -21.29 -7.59
C ILE A 87 -2.09 -19.91 -8.20
N ALA A 88 -0.83 -19.54 -8.21
CA ALA A 88 -0.40 -18.18 -8.57
C ALA A 88 -0.84 -17.80 -10.00
N ASP A 89 -0.56 -18.63 -11.00
CA ASP A 89 -0.89 -18.31 -12.40
C ASP A 89 -2.39 -18.05 -12.58
N LYS A 90 -3.23 -18.88 -11.97
CA LYS A 90 -4.69 -18.72 -12.05
C LYS A 90 -5.16 -17.43 -11.38
N VAL A 91 -4.64 -17.14 -10.19
CA VAL A 91 -5.05 -15.95 -9.43
C VAL A 91 -4.55 -14.68 -10.10
N GLU A 92 -3.35 -14.68 -10.64
CA GLU A 92 -2.80 -13.52 -11.37
C GLU A 92 -3.59 -13.21 -12.65
N GLU A 93 -3.98 -14.26 -13.42
CA GLU A 93 -4.88 -14.12 -14.59
C GLU A 93 -6.21 -13.49 -14.18
N MET A 94 -6.84 -14.02 -13.13
CA MET A 94 -8.12 -13.53 -12.62
C MET A 94 -7.98 -12.10 -12.06
N LEU A 95 -6.89 -11.80 -11.37
CA LEU A 95 -6.60 -10.48 -10.84
C LEU A 95 -6.43 -9.45 -11.97
N ALA A 96 -5.67 -9.79 -13.00
CA ALA A 96 -5.52 -8.95 -14.18
C ALA A 96 -6.88 -8.65 -14.84
N GLY A 97 -7.74 -9.68 -15.00
CA GLY A 97 -9.09 -9.51 -15.51
C GLY A 97 -9.97 -8.60 -14.62
N ALA A 98 -9.92 -8.80 -13.31
CA ALA A 98 -10.67 -7.95 -12.36
C ALA A 98 -10.16 -6.49 -12.36
N MET A 99 -8.85 -6.29 -12.46
CA MET A 99 -8.25 -4.95 -12.55
C MET A 99 -8.62 -4.24 -13.86
N GLN A 100 -8.80 -4.97 -14.95
CA GLN A 100 -9.20 -4.41 -16.24
C GLN A 100 -10.60 -3.77 -16.20
N GLU A 101 -11.48 -4.24 -15.31
CA GLU A 101 -12.82 -3.70 -15.11
C GLU A 101 -12.84 -2.44 -14.22
N LEU A 102 -11.74 -2.14 -13.52
CA LEU A 102 -11.69 -0.98 -12.62
C LEU A 102 -11.75 0.33 -13.40
N ARG A 103 -12.68 1.19 -13.01
CA ARG A 103 -12.87 2.53 -13.55
C ARG A 103 -12.20 3.55 -12.66
N VAL A 104 -11.21 4.25 -13.23
CA VAL A 104 -10.51 5.35 -12.57
C VAL A 104 -11.11 6.67 -13.02
N GLY A 105 -11.57 7.50 -12.09
CA GLY A 105 -12.24 8.75 -12.45
C GLY A 105 -12.74 9.56 -11.26
N ASN A 106 -13.70 10.43 -11.54
CA ASN A 106 -14.32 11.30 -10.55
C ASN A 106 -15.07 10.49 -9.49
N PRO A 107 -14.70 10.56 -8.21
CA PRO A 107 -15.34 9.77 -7.15
C PRO A 107 -16.78 10.21 -6.81
N SER A 108 -17.28 11.31 -7.36
CA SER A 108 -18.70 11.66 -7.25
C SER A 108 -19.62 10.84 -8.18
N GLU A 109 -19.04 10.11 -9.12
CA GLU A 109 -19.75 9.23 -10.03
C GLU A 109 -19.81 7.82 -9.43
N ILE A 110 -21.02 7.25 -9.37
CA ILE A 110 -21.25 5.95 -8.74
C ILE A 110 -20.53 4.79 -9.47
N ALA A 111 -20.18 4.99 -10.73
CA ALA A 111 -19.48 4.02 -11.55
C ALA A 111 -17.95 4.07 -11.39
N THR A 112 -17.42 5.01 -10.61
CA THR A 112 -15.98 5.14 -10.34
C THR A 112 -15.58 4.22 -9.20
N ASP A 113 -14.60 3.35 -9.45
CA ASP A 113 -14.03 2.44 -8.45
C ASP A 113 -12.83 3.08 -7.74
N VAL A 114 -12.00 3.82 -8.48
CA VAL A 114 -10.75 4.40 -7.98
C VAL A 114 -10.68 5.88 -8.29
N GLY A 115 -10.60 6.71 -7.27
CA GLY A 115 -10.46 8.16 -7.36
C GLY A 115 -8.99 8.62 -7.49
N PRO A 116 -8.73 9.95 -7.39
CA PRO A 116 -7.39 10.50 -7.44
C PRO A 116 -6.59 10.19 -6.17
N VAL A 117 -5.27 10.26 -6.27
CA VAL A 117 -4.40 10.36 -5.10
C VAL A 117 -4.41 11.79 -4.55
N ILE A 118 -3.96 11.95 -3.30
CA ILE A 118 -4.17 13.18 -2.51
C ILE A 118 -3.60 14.43 -3.18
N ASP A 119 -2.41 14.33 -3.78
CA ASP A 119 -1.73 15.46 -4.42
C ASP A 119 -0.71 15.02 -5.48
N GLU A 120 -0.10 16.00 -6.14
CA GLU A 120 0.92 15.78 -7.17
C GLU A 120 2.22 15.16 -6.61
N ALA A 121 2.57 15.46 -5.35
CA ALA A 121 3.75 14.87 -4.72
C ALA A 121 3.55 13.36 -4.52
N ALA A 122 2.38 12.93 -4.06
CA ALA A 122 2.00 11.53 -3.95
C ALA A 122 2.03 10.83 -5.32
N ARG A 123 1.44 11.46 -6.36
CA ARG A 123 1.49 10.94 -7.73
C ARG A 123 2.92 10.80 -8.23
N GLY A 124 3.78 11.77 -7.95
CA GLY A 124 5.21 11.73 -8.32
C GLY A 124 5.97 10.58 -7.65
N ILE A 125 5.70 10.29 -6.38
CA ILE A 125 6.28 9.15 -5.64
C ILE A 125 5.85 7.83 -6.29
N LEU A 126 4.57 7.67 -6.58
CA LEU A 126 4.04 6.47 -7.23
C LEU A 126 4.63 6.25 -8.63
N ALA A 127 4.74 7.33 -9.41
CA ALA A 127 5.35 7.27 -10.74
C ALA A 127 6.85 6.90 -10.67
N ALA A 128 7.58 7.38 -9.67
CA ALA A 128 8.97 7.02 -9.46
C ALA A 128 9.11 5.55 -9.06
N HIS A 129 8.26 5.08 -8.13
CA HIS A 129 8.25 3.68 -7.71
C HIS A 129 7.88 2.73 -8.86
N SER A 130 6.88 3.07 -9.67
CA SER A 130 6.54 2.30 -10.87
C SER A 130 7.71 2.18 -11.85
N ARG A 131 8.38 3.30 -12.17
CA ARG A 131 9.56 3.25 -13.05
C ARG A 131 10.67 2.38 -12.49
N TRP A 132 10.84 2.38 -11.18
CA TRP A 132 11.81 1.51 -10.53
C TRP A 132 11.39 0.03 -10.65
N LEU A 133 10.13 -0.32 -10.40
CA LEU A 133 9.60 -1.67 -10.61
C LEU A 133 9.73 -2.13 -12.08
N ASP A 134 9.42 -1.26 -13.03
CA ASP A 134 9.52 -1.55 -14.47
C ASP A 134 10.93 -1.97 -14.89
N SER A 135 11.96 -1.70 -14.09
CA SER A 135 13.34 -2.08 -14.38
C SER A 135 13.69 -3.53 -14.04
N PHE A 136 12.90 -4.24 -13.22
CA PHE A 136 13.21 -5.61 -12.79
C PHE A 136 11.99 -6.49 -12.51
N ALA A 137 10.84 -5.92 -12.19
CA ALA A 137 9.63 -6.66 -11.83
C ALA A 137 8.83 -7.09 -13.07
N THR A 138 8.04 -8.14 -12.93
CA THR A 138 7.07 -8.54 -13.95
C THR A 138 5.79 -7.76 -13.77
N SER A 139 5.37 -7.00 -14.77
CA SER A 139 4.06 -6.33 -14.74
C SER A 139 2.95 -7.34 -14.96
N ILE A 140 2.06 -7.48 -13.98
CA ILE A 140 0.86 -8.32 -14.09
C ILE A 140 -0.25 -7.55 -14.81
N HIS A 141 -0.55 -6.32 -14.34
CA HIS A 141 -1.52 -5.46 -14.99
C HIS A 141 -1.31 -3.99 -14.61
N THR A 142 -1.65 -3.11 -15.56
CA THR A 142 -1.77 -1.67 -15.35
C THR A 142 -3.13 -1.22 -15.88
N CYS A 143 -3.97 -0.65 -15.02
CA CYS A 143 -5.27 -0.13 -15.42
C CYS A 143 -5.13 1.02 -16.43
N SER A 144 -6.09 1.14 -17.34
CA SER A 144 -6.17 2.29 -18.25
C SER A 144 -6.68 3.53 -17.52
N LEU A 145 -6.23 4.71 -17.96
CA LEU A 145 -6.82 5.98 -17.59
C LEU A 145 -7.59 6.54 -18.79
N ASP A 146 -8.86 6.87 -18.59
CA ASP A 146 -9.61 7.63 -19.56
C ASP A 146 -9.10 9.08 -19.55
N GLU A 147 -8.59 9.56 -20.69
CA GLU A 147 -7.98 10.89 -20.80
C GLU A 147 -8.97 12.02 -20.46
N GLN A 148 -10.25 11.85 -20.76
CA GLN A 148 -11.27 12.87 -20.47
C GLN A 148 -11.67 12.85 -18.99
N ALA A 149 -11.90 11.65 -18.41
CA ALA A 149 -12.28 11.48 -17.02
C ALA A 149 -11.15 11.87 -16.04
N THR A 150 -9.91 11.76 -16.49
CA THR A 150 -8.71 12.03 -15.66
C THR A 150 -7.93 13.28 -16.07
N ALA A 151 -8.48 14.10 -16.98
CA ALA A 151 -7.84 15.33 -17.48
C ALA A 151 -7.50 16.35 -16.37
N HIS A 152 -8.31 16.37 -15.31
CA HIS A 152 -8.15 17.30 -14.18
C HIS A 152 -8.09 16.52 -12.87
N GLY A 153 -6.94 16.52 -12.22
CA GLY A 153 -6.73 15.84 -10.94
C GLY A 153 -5.45 15.02 -10.92
N THR A 154 -5.16 14.49 -9.75
CA THR A 154 -3.94 13.72 -9.47
C THR A 154 -4.19 12.22 -9.59
N PHE A 155 -4.67 11.78 -10.75
CA PHE A 155 -4.97 10.38 -10.99
C PHE A 155 -3.70 9.55 -11.20
N PHE A 156 -3.72 8.32 -10.70
CA PHE A 156 -2.68 7.32 -10.91
C PHE A 156 -3.34 5.97 -11.22
N ALA A 157 -2.92 5.34 -12.31
CA ALA A 157 -3.43 4.05 -12.73
C ALA A 157 -3.06 2.96 -11.71
N PRO A 158 -4.04 2.21 -11.15
CA PRO A 158 -3.75 1.03 -10.34
C PRO A 158 -2.84 0.05 -11.07
N ARG A 159 -1.88 -0.54 -10.35
CA ARG A 159 -0.87 -1.44 -10.93
C ARG A 159 -0.62 -2.64 -10.03
N ALA A 160 -0.32 -3.77 -10.64
CA ALA A 160 0.15 -4.97 -9.94
C ALA A 160 1.45 -5.47 -10.59
N TYR A 161 2.42 -5.80 -9.74
CA TYR A 161 3.74 -6.30 -10.15
C TYR A 161 4.11 -7.54 -9.35
N GLU A 162 4.64 -8.56 -10.03
CA GLU A 162 5.33 -9.65 -9.37
C GLU A 162 6.80 -9.25 -9.11
N ILE A 163 7.24 -9.45 -7.87
CA ILE A 163 8.62 -9.21 -7.41
C ILE A 163 9.18 -10.46 -6.74
N ASP A 164 10.49 -10.57 -6.69
CA ASP A 164 11.19 -11.74 -6.17
C ASP A 164 11.30 -11.79 -4.63
N SER A 165 11.21 -10.64 -3.96
CA SER A 165 11.42 -10.59 -2.51
C SER A 165 10.82 -9.34 -1.88
N LEU A 166 10.29 -9.50 -0.65
CA LEU A 166 9.80 -8.40 0.19
C LEU A 166 10.93 -7.42 0.56
N SER A 167 12.17 -7.88 0.65
CA SER A 167 13.35 -7.03 0.96
C SER A 167 13.63 -5.95 -0.08
N ARG A 168 13.02 -6.04 -1.28
CA ARG A 168 13.07 -4.96 -2.28
C ARG A 168 12.32 -3.71 -1.80
N LEU A 169 11.31 -3.89 -0.96
CA LEU A 169 10.45 -2.80 -0.53
C LEU A 169 10.98 -2.19 0.77
N GLU A 170 11.83 -1.18 0.66
CA GLU A 170 12.47 -0.50 1.80
C GLU A 170 11.49 0.30 2.67
N ARG A 171 10.34 0.68 2.10
CA ARG A 171 9.31 1.48 2.78
C ARG A 171 7.95 1.29 2.16
N GLU A 172 6.90 1.67 2.90
CA GLU A 172 5.55 1.75 2.35
C GLU A 172 5.47 2.73 1.18
N VAL A 173 4.79 2.30 0.11
CA VAL A 173 4.41 3.16 -1.03
C VAL A 173 2.90 3.35 -0.97
N PHE A 174 2.48 4.54 -0.53
CA PHE A 174 1.10 4.85 -0.19
C PHE A 174 0.27 5.21 -1.43
N GLY A 175 -0.37 4.21 -2.03
CA GLY A 175 -1.14 4.37 -3.26
C GLY A 175 -1.53 3.03 -3.90
N PRO A 176 -2.13 3.05 -5.10
CA PRO A 176 -2.72 1.87 -5.72
C PRO A 176 -1.69 1.03 -6.50
N ILE A 177 -0.64 0.58 -5.81
CA ILE A 177 0.36 -0.35 -6.34
C ILE A 177 0.37 -1.59 -5.46
N LEU A 178 0.10 -2.74 -6.05
CA LEU A 178 0.16 -4.06 -5.43
C LEU A 178 1.45 -4.76 -5.86
N HIS A 179 2.15 -5.36 -4.88
CA HIS A 179 3.26 -6.25 -5.13
C HIS A 179 2.82 -7.69 -4.88
N ILE A 180 3.26 -8.61 -5.72
CA ILE A 180 2.95 -10.03 -5.62
C ILE A 180 4.25 -10.78 -5.44
N ILE A 181 4.28 -11.72 -4.50
CA ILE A 181 5.43 -12.59 -4.23
C ILE A 181 4.93 -14.02 -4.23
N ARG A 182 5.49 -14.86 -5.08
CA ARG A 182 5.20 -16.29 -5.10
C ARG A 182 6.01 -17.00 -4.03
N TRP A 183 5.40 -17.95 -3.34
CA TRP A 183 6.04 -18.77 -2.32
C TRP A 183 5.66 -20.24 -2.49
N ARG A 184 6.49 -21.16 -1.98
CA ARG A 184 6.23 -22.60 -2.02
C ARG A 184 5.69 -23.09 -0.69
N ALA A 185 4.86 -24.12 -0.68
CA ALA A 185 4.18 -24.61 0.51
C ALA A 185 5.12 -24.86 1.71
N GLU A 186 6.37 -25.29 1.45
CA GLU A 186 7.40 -25.53 2.46
C GLU A 186 8.01 -24.24 3.06
N ASP A 187 7.82 -23.07 2.41
CA ASP A 187 8.51 -21.81 2.75
C ASP A 187 7.64 -20.88 3.63
N LEU A 188 6.54 -21.35 4.23
CA LEU A 188 5.62 -20.51 5.01
C LEU A 188 6.32 -19.81 6.18
N ASP A 189 7.20 -20.49 6.87
CA ASP A 189 7.93 -19.91 8.00
C ASP A 189 8.85 -18.78 7.54
N GLU A 190 9.49 -18.94 6.36
CA GLU A 190 10.33 -17.89 5.75
C GLU A 190 9.50 -16.67 5.33
N VAL A 191 8.28 -16.88 4.82
CA VAL A 191 7.33 -15.80 4.51
C VAL A 191 6.97 -15.01 5.78
N CYS A 192 6.63 -15.72 6.86
CA CYS A 192 6.30 -15.10 8.14
C CYS A 192 7.50 -14.32 8.72
N GLU A 193 8.70 -14.88 8.64
CA GLU A 193 9.93 -14.22 9.08
C GLU A 193 10.23 -12.97 8.23
N ALA A 194 10.09 -13.04 6.92
CA ALA A 194 10.27 -11.90 6.03
C ALA A 194 9.32 -10.75 6.36
N ILE A 195 8.04 -11.06 6.66
CA ILE A 195 7.05 -10.07 7.07
C ILE A 195 7.43 -9.45 8.42
N ALA A 196 7.79 -10.26 9.41
CA ALA A 196 8.19 -9.79 10.74
C ALA A 196 9.43 -8.87 10.69
N ASN A 197 10.33 -9.09 9.74
CA ASN A 197 11.55 -8.31 9.56
C ASN A 197 11.37 -6.97 8.82
N THR A 198 10.16 -6.62 8.37
CA THR A 198 9.90 -5.32 7.72
C THR A 198 10.05 -4.12 8.65
N GLY A 199 9.99 -4.34 9.96
CA GLY A 199 10.09 -3.28 10.96
C GLY A 199 8.81 -2.46 11.18
N TYR A 200 7.67 -3.00 10.72
CA TYR A 200 6.32 -2.45 10.92
C TYR A 200 5.52 -3.27 11.91
#